data_2b68bfc60c6653cfb55104f4a35983b5
#
_entry.id   2b68bfc60c6653cfb55104f4a35983b5
#
_cell.length_a   1.000
_cell.length_b   1.000
_cell.length_c   1.000
_cell.angle_alpha   90.00
_cell.angle_beta   90.00
_cell.angle_gamma   90.00
#
_symmetry.space_group_name_H-M   'P 1'
#
loop_
_entity.id
_entity.type
_entity.pdbx_description
1 polymer ?
#
loop_
_entity_poly.entity_id
_entity_poly.type
_entity_poly.pdbx_seq_one_letter_code
_entity_poly.pdbx_strand_id
1 'polypeptide(L)'
;MAAKPGERKLQILQTIVEMLEQPKGEKITTAALAARLDLSEAALYRHFPSKFMMYQGLIDFIEQTVFGLINKISTEEQDGMKQLEGIVGLLLGFAKKNRGMTRVLIGDALVNEDERLQQRINQLLDRVEATLKQSLRISATQGKLEADADFGAHANLLLCFVVGRWNQFGKSGYAKDPMAQWPQQWGIIRSQFN
;
A
#
# COMPACT_ATOMS: atom_id res chain seq x y z
N MET A 1 -22.41 -24.99 3.42
CA MET A 1 -23.18 -23.89 2.79
C MET A 1 -22.30 -23.24 1.73
N ALA A 2 -22.81 -23.01 0.51
CA ALA A 2 -22.04 -22.30 -0.51
C ALA A 2 -21.91 -20.83 -0.12
N ALA A 3 -20.68 -20.30 -0.06
CA ALA A 3 -20.43 -18.90 0.22
C ALA A 3 -21.06 -18.01 -0.85
N LYS A 4 -21.60 -16.84 -0.46
CA LYS A 4 -22.13 -15.86 -1.40
C LYS A 4 -21.03 -15.41 -2.39
N PRO A 5 -21.36 -15.06 -3.65
CA PRO A 5 -20.35 -14.72 -4.66
C PRO A 5 -19.30 -13.68 -4.26
N GLY A 6 -19.70 -12.65 -3.50
CA GLY A 6 -18.78 -11.62 -2.99
C GLY A 6 -17.85 -12.13 -1.88
N GLU A 7 -18.35 -12.98 -0.99
CA GLU A 7 -17.56 -13.57 0.10
C GLU A 7 -16.46 -14.49 -0.45
N ARG A 8 -16.76 -15.23 -1.52
CA ARG A 8 -15.76 -16.12 -2.14
C ARG A 8 -14.64 -15.33 -2.82
N LYS A 9 -14.95 -14.23 -3.50
CA LYS A 9 -13.93 -13.36 -4.08
C LYS A 9 -12.99 -12.83 -2.99
N LEU A 10 -13.54 -12.33 -1.90
CA LEU A 10 -12.76 -11.84 -0.77
C LEU A 10 -11.86 -12.94 -0.17
N GLN A 11 -12.40 -14.16 0.00
CA GLN A 11 -11.63 -15.30 0.49
C GLN A 11 -10.45 -15.64 -0.43
N ILE A 12 -10.65 -15.60 -1.75
CA ILE A 12 -9.58 -15.81 -2.72
C ILE A 12 -8.47 -14.76 -2.55
N LEU A 13 -8.83 -13.47 -2.45
CA LEU A 13 -7.88 -12.39 -2.26
C LEU A 13 -7.12 -12.52 -0.91
N GLN A 14 -7.81 -12.87 0.17
CA GLN A 14 -7.20 -13.12 1.47
C GLN A 14 -6.19 -14.26 1.42
N THR A 15 -6.53 -15.37 0.75
CA THR A 15 -5.62 -16.51 0.58
C THR A 15 -4.37 -16.12 -0.22
N ILE A 16 -4.51 -15.28 -1.26
CA ILE A 16 -3.36 -14.74 -2.00
C ILE A 16 -2.45 -13.95 -1.05
N VAL A 17 -3.01 -13.06 -0.23
CA VAL A 17 -2.25 -12.27 0.76
C VAL A 17 -1.50 -13.18 1.73
N GLU A 18 -2.17 -14.19 2.30
CA GLU A 18 -1.55 -15.17 3.21
C GLU A 18 -0.39 -15.94 2.56
N MET A 19 -0.56 -16.34 1.30
CA MET A 19 0.49 -17.01 0.54
C MET A 19 1.69 -16.07 0.30
N LEU A 20 1.43 -14.77 0.07
CA LEU A 20 2.46 -13.74 -0.10
C LEU A 20 3.18 -13.38 1.21
N GLU A 21 2.61 -13.67 2.38
CA GLU A 21 3.26 -13.39 3.68
C GLU A 21 4.49 -14.25 3.95
N GLN A 22 4.64 -15.38 3.27
CA GLN A 22 5.81 -16.23 3.44
C GLN A 22 7.08 -15.53 2.92
N PRO A 23 8.15 -15.37 3.74
CA PRO A 23 9.35 -14.62 3.34
C PRO A 23 10.08 -15.18 2.13
N LYS A 24 10.00 -16.48 1.93
CA LYS A 24 10.50 -17.21 0.76
C LYS A 24 9.37 -17.67 -0.14
N GLY A 25 8.31 -16.85 -0.23
CA GLY A 25 7.07 -17.23 -0.88
C GLY A 25 7.29 -17.84 -2.25
N GLU A 26 6.79 -19.04 -2.42
CA GLU A 26 6.69 -19.68 -3.73
C GLU A 26 5.89 -18.78 -4.68
N LYS A 27 6.23 -18.86 -5.95
CA LYS A 27 5.44 -18.17 -6.98
C LYS A 27 3.99 -18.62 -6.85
N ILE A 28 3.06 -17.68 -6.66
CA ILE A 28 1.65 -17.99 -6.59
C ILE A 28 1.20 -18.55 -7.95
N THR A 29 0.82 -19.84 -7.96
CA THR A 29 0.19 -20.47 -9.10
C THR A 29 -1.29 -20.65 -8.83
N THR A 30 -2.12 -20.72 -9.90
CA THR A 30 -3.55 -20.97 -9.77
C THR A 30 -3.83 -22.35 -9.18
N ALA A 31 -2.99 -23.34 -9.50
CA ALA A 31 -3.08 -24.68 -8.93
C ALA A 31 -2.83 -24.68 -7.40
N ALA A 32 -1.78 -24.01 -6.92
CA ALA A 32 -1.48 -23.90 -5.49
C ALA A 32 -2.58 -23.12 -4.74
N LEU A 33 -3.09 -22.05 -5.34
CA LEU A 33 -4.19 -21.25 -4.78
C LEU A 33 -5.50 -22.05 -4.70
N ALA A 34 -5.84 -22.79 -5.77
CA ALA A 34 -7.02 -23.64 -5.80
C ALA A 34 -6.94 -24.77 -4.74
N ALA A 35 -5.78 -25.43 -4.63
CA ALA A 35 -5.54 -26.46 -3.63
C ALA A 35 -5.72 -25.91 -2.20
N ARG A 36 -5.19 -24.69 -1.92
CA ARG A 36 -5.30 -24.08 -0.58
C ARG A 36 -6.74 -23.68 -0.22
N LEU A 37 -7.58 -23.44 -1.22
CA LEU A 37 -8.99 -23.09 -1.06
C LEU A 37 -9.93 -24.30 -1.12
N ASP A 38 -9.40 -25.51 -1.31
CA ASP A 38 -10.18 -26.73 -1.59
C ASP A 38 -11.13 -26.53 -2.79
N LEU A 39 -10.59 -25.98 -3.87
CA LEU A 39 -11.31 -25.72 -5.12
C LEU A 39 -10.58 -26.37 -6.29
N SER A 40 -11.33 -26.62 -7.38
CA SER A 40 -10.71 -26.83 -8.69
C SER A 40 -10.28 -25.50 -9.31
N GLU A 41 -9.26 -25.51 -10.17
CA GLU A 41 -8.87 -24.29 -10.92
C GLU A 41 -10.05 -23.75 -11.76
N ALA A 42 -10.88 -24.63 -12.33
CA ALA A 42 -12.10 -24.22 -13.04
C ALA A 42 -13.09 -23.47 -12.14
N ALA A 43 -13.19 -23.86 -10.86
CA ALA A 43 -14.03 -23.16 -9.88
C ALA A 43 -13.43 -21.79 -9.51
N LEU A 44 -12.10 -21.70 -9.41
CA LEU A 44 -11.38 -20.44 -9.17
C LEU A 44 -11.62 -19.44 -10.32
N TYR A 45 -11.47 -19.89 -11.58
CA TYR A 45 -11.68 -19.07 -12.76
C TYR A 45 -13.12 -18.57 -12.97
N ARG A 46 -14.11 -19.20 -12.35
CA ARG A 46 -15.48 -18.65 -12.30
C ARG A 46 -15.59 -17.37 -11.49
N HIS A 47 -14.72 -17.16 -10.52
CA HIS A 47 -14.69 -15.95 -9.69
C HIS A 47 -13.74 -14.88 -10.26
N PHE A 48 -12.61 -15.30 -10.80
CA PHE A 48 -11.61 -14.43 -11.43
C PHE A 48 -11.15 -15.09 -12.75
N PRO A 49 -11.56 -14.55 -13.90
CA PRO A 49 -11.31 -15.16 -15.22
C PRO A 49 -9.83 -15.35 -15.58
N SER A 50 -8.91 -14.71 -14.86
CA SER A 50 -7.47 -14.90 -15.03
C SER A 50 -6.71 -14.57 -13.75
N LYS A 51 -5.44 -15.01 -13.67
CA LYS A 51 -4.52 -14.63 -12.59
C LYS A 51 -4.32 -13.11 -12.53
N PHE A 52 -4.25 -12.45 -13.69
CA PHE A 52 -4.21 -11.00 -13.80
C PHE A 52 -5.39 -10.34 -13.05
N MET A 53 -6.62 -10.83 -13.28
CA MET A 53 -7.82 -10.30 -12.62
C MET A 53 -7.81 -10.52 -11.10
N MET A 54 -7.16 -11.59 -10.62
CA MET A 54 -6.98 -11.81 -9.18
C MET A 54 -6.07 -10.75 -8.57
N TYR A 55 -4.91 -10.50 -9.19
CA TYR A 55 -4.00 -9.45 -8.72
C TYR A 55 -4.59 -8.06 -8.86
N GLN A 56 -5.30 -7.79 -9.96
CA GLN A 56 -6.03 -6.53 -10.14
C GLN A 56 -7.04 -6.33 -9.01
N GLY A 57 -7.85 -7.33 -8.69
CA GLY A 57 -8.81 -7.27 -7.58
C GLY A 57 -8.12 -7.07 -6.22
N LEU A 58 -6.92 -7.63 -6.03
CA LEU A 58 -6.12 -7.40 -4.82
C LEU A 58 -5.60 -5.96 -4.76
N ILE A 59 -5.10 -5.41 -5.86
CA ILE A 59 -4.65 -4.02 -5.92
C ILE A 59 -5.83 -3.06 -5.67
N ASP A 60 -6.98 -3.32 -6.27
CA ASP A 60 -8.21 -2.53 -6.03
C ASP A 60 -8.62 -2.56 -4.55
N PHE A 61 -8.51 -3.71 -3.89
CA PHE A 61 -8.79 -3.86 -2.45
C PHE A 61 -7.78 -3.06 -1.60
N ILE A 62 -6.49 -3.15 -1.93
CA ILE A 62 -5.43 -2.37 -1.25
C ILE A 62 -5.71 -0.87 -1.42
N GLU A 63 -5.98 -0.43 -2.64
CA GLU A 63 -6.25 0.96 -2.98
C GLU A 63 -7.46 1.50 -2.20
N GLN A 64 -8.58 0.79 -2.21
CA GLN A 64 -9.79 1.17 -1.46
C GLN A 64 -9.52 1.27 0.04
N THR A 65 -8.76 0.32 0.61
CA THR A 65 -8.42 0.32 2.04
C THR A 65 -7.53 1.50 2.39
N VAL A 66 -6.44 1.71 1.65
CA VAL A 66 -5.47 2.78 1.91
C VAL A 66 -6.13 4.15 1.76
N PHE A 67 -6.83 4.40 0.64
CA PHE A 67 -7.48 5.70 0.42
C PHE A 67 -8.70 5.93 1.30
N GLY A 68 -9.40 4.90 1.72
CA GLY A 68 -10.45 5.03 2.73
C GLY A 68 -9.91 5.60 4.05
N LEU A 69 -8.75 5.13 4.49
CA LEU A 69 -8.08 5.61 5.70
C LEU A 69 -7.41 6.98 5.51
N ILE A 70 -6.77 7.23 4.36
CA ILE A 70 -6.18 8.54 4.03
C ILE A 70 -7.27 9.61 4.00
N ASN A 71 -8.40 9.35 3.33
CA ASN A 71 -9.52 10.29 3.24
C ASN A 71 -10.09 10.62 4.63
N LYS A 72 -10.17 9.62 5.52
CA LYS A 72 -10.58 9.86 6.91
C LYS A 72 -9.64 10.83 7.61
N ILE A 73 -8.31 10.62 7.53
CA ILE A 73 -7.32 11.55 8.09
C ILE A 73 -7.51 12.95 7.50
N SER A 74 -7.58 13.08 6.17
CA SER A 74 -7.70 14.37 5.50
C SER A 74 -9.00 15.12 5.80
N THR A 75 -10.07 14.40 6.20
CA THR A 75 -11.37 14.99 6.55
C THR A 75 -11.44 15.38 8.03
N GLU A 76 -10.91 14.55 8.93
CA GLU A 76 -11.01 14.74 10.38
C GLU A 76 -9.92 15.68 10.93
N GLU A 77 -8.74 15.74 10.29
CA GLU A 77 -7.63 16.60 10.71
C GLU A 77 -7.55 17.84 9.81
N GLN A 78 -7.57 19.04 10.43
CA GLN A 78 -7.50 20.30 9.71
C GLN A 78 -6.06 20.84 9.58
N ASP A 79 -5.14 20.35 10.39
CA ASP A 79 -3.74 20.75 10.37
C ASP A 79 -2.98 19.97 9.28
N GLY A 80 -2.47 20.68 8.26
CA GLY A 80 -1.77 20.05 7.14
C GLY A 80 -0.53 19.25 7.57
N MET A 81 0.23 19.71 8.57
CA MET A 81 1.41 18.99 9.08
C MET A 81 1.00 17.71 9.83
N LYS A 82 -0.10 17.74 10.57
CA LYS A 82 -0.64 16.54 11.22
C LYS A 82 -1.25 15.57 10.21
N GLN A 83 -1.87 16.07 9.12
CA GLN A 83 -2.28 15.21 8.01
C GLN A 83 -1.08 14.45 7.42
N LEU A 84 0.03 15.13 7.14
CA LEU A 84 1.26 14.50 6.62
C LEU A 84 1.78 13.43 7.57
N GLU A 85 1.94 13.76 8.85
CA GLU A 85 2.37 12.81 9.89
C GLU A 85 1.45 11.59 9.95
N GLY A 86 0.14 11.83 9.95
CA GLY A 86 -0.88 10.80 10.00
C GLY A 86 -0.87 9.89 8.76
N ILE A 87 -0.77 10.47 7.56
CA ILE A 87 -0.75 9.72 6.30
C ILE A 87 0.53 8.87 6.19
N VAL A 88 1.71 9.45 6.45
CA VAL A 88 2.96 8.69 6.41
C VAL A 88 2.95 7.60 7.48
N GLY A 89 2.56 7.90 8.72
CA GLY A 89 2.43 6.93 9.80
C GLY A 89 1.44 5.80 9.45
N LEU A 90 0.30 6.13 8.83
CA LEU A 90 -0.67 5.15 8.32
C LEU A 90 -0.02 4.20 7.31
N LEU A 91 0.69 4.73 6.31
CA LEU A 91 1.31 3.93 5.25
C LEU A 91 2.39 2.99 5.80
N LEU A 92 3.21 3.46 6.75
CA LEU A 92 4.19 2.62 7.43
C LEU A 92 3.51 1.53 8.27
N GLY A 93 2.48 1.90 9.04
CA GLY A 93 1.69 0.98 9.88
C GLY A 93 0.90 -0.03 9.06
N PHE A 94 0.38 0.37 7.89
CA PHE A 94 -0.29 -0.53 6.96
C PHE A 94 0.65 -1.64 6.49
N ALA A 95 1.86 -1.30 6.07
CA ALA A 95 2.86 -2.27 5.65
C ALA A 95 3.20 -3.27 6.77
N LYS A 96 3.41 -2.78 8.00
CA LYS A 96 3.69 -3.62 9.16
C LYS A 96 2.59 -4.67 9.41
N LYS A 97 1.33 -4.27 9.24
CA LYS A 97 0.16 -5.13 9.50
C LYS A 97 -0.19 -6.04 8.32
N ASN A 98 0.24 -5.71 7.11
CA ASN A 98 -0.20 -6.35 5.87
C ASN A 98 1.02 -6.79 5.03
N ARG A 99 1.78 -7.75 5.54
CA ARG A 99 3.05 -8.24 4.94
C ARG A 99 2.89 -8.66 3.48
N GLY A 100 1.89 -9.48 3.19
CA GLY A 100 1.61 -9.94 1.83
C GLY A 100 1.24 -8.81 0.87
N MET A 101 0.41 -7.85 1.32
CA MET A 101 0.05 -6.68 0.53
C MET A 101 1.26 -5.76 0.31
N THR A 102 2.17 -5.67 1.28
CA THR A 102 3.41 -4.89 1.12
C THR A 102 4.26 -5.43 -0.01
N ARG A 103 4.34 -6.75 -0.21
CA ARG A 103 5.06 -7.34 -1.36
C ARG A 103 4.43 -6.95 -2.71
N VAL A 104 3.13 -6.76 -2.75
CA VAL A 104 2.45 -6.21 -3.95
C VAL A 104 2.83 -4.75 -4.15
N LEU A 105 2.75 -3.94 -3.10
CA LEU A 105 3.04 -2.50 -3.14
C LEU A 105 4.48 -2.16 -3.55
N ILE A 106 5.47 -3.00 -3.16
CA ILE A 106 6.87 -2.84 -3.58
C ILE A 106 7.19 -3.51 -4.92
N GLY A 107 6.21 -4.10 -5.60
CA GLY A 107 6.38 -4.79 -6.88
C GLY A 107 7.00 -6.20 -6.78
N ASP A 108 7.45 -6.63 -5.60
CA ASP A 108 8.13 -7.92 -5.40
C ASP A 108 7.25 -9.13 -5.78
N ALA A 109 5.95 -9.04 -5.48
CA ALA A 109 4.97 -10.06 -5.84
C ALA A 109 4.54 -10.01 -7.32
N LEU A 110 4.93 -8.96 -8.05
CA LEU A 110 4.52 -8.73 -9.44
C LEU A 110 5.62 -9.10 -10.44
N VAL A 111 6.77 -9.55 -9.97
CA VAL A 111 7.88 -9.97 -10.83
C VAL A 111 7.42 -11.14 -11.72
N ASN A 112 7.58 -10.98 -13.03
CA ASN A 112 7.10 -11.92 -14.06
C ASN A 112 5.56 -12.08 -14.16
N GLU A 113 4.80 -11.16 -13.58
CA GLU A 113 3.38 -11.01 -13.83
C GLU A 113 3.13 -9.98 -14.97
N ASP A 114 1.88 -9.72 -15.31
CA ASP A 114 1.51 -8.75 -16.34
C ASP A 114 1.95 -7.32 -15.93
N GLU A 115 2.68 -6.63 -16.81
CA GLU A 115 3.25 -5.29 -16.54
C GLU A 115 2.20 -4.23 -16.18
N ARG A 116 0.96 -4.39 -16.62
CA ARG A 116 -0.16 -3.51 -16.27
C ARG A 116 -0.43 -3.48 -14.79
N LEU A 117 -0.10 -4.54 -14.05
CA LEU A 117 -0.22 -4.57 -12.59
C LEU A 117 0.77 -3.59 -11.92
N GLN A 118 2.01 -3.55 -12.42
CA GLN A 118 2.99 -2.57 -11.93
C GLN A 118 2.56 -1.13 -12.26
N GLN A 119 1.98 -0.90 -13.44
CA GLN A 119 1.43 0.41 -13.81
C GLN A 119 0.30 0.83 -12.84
N ARG A 120 -0.55 -0.09 -12.40
CA ARG A 120 -1.59 0.17 -11.39
C ARG A 120 -0.99 0.56 -10.03
N ILE A 121 0.10 -0.10 -9.60
CA ILE A 121 0.81 0.29 -8.36
C ILE A 121 1.40 1.69 -8.50
N ASN A 122 2.02 2.01 -9.64
CA ASN A 122 2.56 3.34 -9.89
C ASN A 122 1.46 4.41 -9.78
N GLN A 123 0.28 4.20 -10.41
CA GLN A 123 -0.87 5.10 -10.29
C GLN A 123 -1.36 5.27 -8.85
N LEU A 124 -1.35 4.20 -8.04
CA LEU A 124 -1.67 4.27 -6.62
C LEU A 124 -0.67 5.17 -5.88
N LEU A 125 0.63 5.00 -6.14
CA LEU A 125 1.69 5.81 -5.53
C LEU A 125 1.61 7.27 -5.96
N ASP A 126 1.33 7.55 -7.24
CA ASP A 126 1.11 8.91 -7.75
C ASP A 126 -0.05 9.62 -7.02
N ARG A 127 -1.13 8.89 -6.73
CA ARG A 127 -2.26 9.41 -5.95
C ARG A 127 -1.88 9.70 -4.49
N VAL A 128 -1.07 8.84 -3.88
CA VAL A 128 -0.54 9.10 -2.53
C VAL A 128 0.30 10.37 -2.54
N GLU A 129 1.22 10.52 -3.50
CA GLU A 129 2.05 11.72 -3.64
C GLU A 129 1.20 12.98 -3.82
N ALA A 130 0.17 12.93 -4.68
CA ALA A 130 -0.75 14.04 -4.86
C ALA A 130 -1.47 14.43 -3.56
N THR A 131 -1.84 13.45 -2.73
CA THR A 131 -2.48 13.71 -1.43
C THR A 131 -1.49 14.36 -0.44
N LEU A 132 -0.25 13.86 -0.37
CA LEU A 132 0.81 14.49 0.44
C LEU A 132 1.07 15.94 0.00
N LYS A 133 1.14 16.18 -1.31
CA LYS A 133 1.28 17.52 -1.88
C LYS A 133 0.13 18.46 -1.48
N GLN A 134 -1.10 17.94 -1.42
CA GLN A 134 -2.26 18.73 -0.96
C GLN A 134 -2.15 19.08 0.52
N SER A 135 -1.72 18.17 1.39
CA SER A 135 -1.51 18.44 2.81
C SER A 135 -0.39 19.46 3.04
N LEU A 136 0.68 19.46 2.22
CA LEU A 136 1.72 20.49 2.22
C LEU A 136 1.16 21.88 1.89
N ARG A 137 0.29 21.97 0.86
CA ARG A 137 -0.38 23.24 0.51
C ARG A 137 -1.25 23.77 1.65
N ILE A 138 -1.98 22.88 2.32
CA ILE A 138 -2.76 23.24 3.52
C ILE A 138 -1.83 23.79 4.60
N SER A 139 -0.69 23.14 4.86
CA SER A 139 0.32 23.63 5.83
C SER A 139 0.85 25.02 5.47
N ALA A 140 1.11 25.30 4.20
CA ALA A 140 1.56 26.60 3.74
C ALA A 140 0.48 27.68 3.94
N THR A 141 -0.79 27.38 3.63
CA THR A 141 -1.90 28.34 3.91
C THR A 141 -2.09 28.61 5.39
N GLN A 142 -1.62 27.71 6.27
CA GLN A 142 -1.63 27.86 7.73
C GLN A 142 -0.36 28.56 8.28
N GLY A 143 0.54 28.99 7.39
CA GLY A 143 1.79 29.66 7.80
C GLY A 143 2.82 28.72 8.46
N LYS A 144 2.73 27.41 8.21
CA LYS A 144 3.65 26.40 8.75
C LYS A 144 4.73 25.97 7.77
N LEU A 145 4.65 26.45 6.54
CA LEU A 145 5.58 26.24 5.44
C LEU A 145 5.68 27.53 4.64
N GLU A 146 6.81 27.75 3.98
CA GLU A 146 6.96 28.85 3.03
C GLU A 146 5.98 28.65 1.85
N ALA A 147 5.37 29.75 1.40
CA ALA A 147 4.34 29.69 0.37
C ALA A 147 4.90 29.32 -1.01
N ASP A 148 6.19 29.55 -1.25
CA ASP A 148 6.94 29.26 -2.48
C ASP A 148 7.74 27.95 -2.41
N ALA A 149 7.61 27.17 -1.33
CA ALA A 149 8.27 25.87 -1.21
C ALA A 149 7.88 24.92 -2.37
N ASP A 150 8.82 24.11 -2.84
CA ASP A 150 8.54 23.09 -3.83
C ASP A 150 7.78 21.91 -3.19
N PHE A 151 6.45 22.03 -3.13
CA PHE A 151 5.58 20.97 -2.58
C PHE A 151 5.65 19.65 -3.36
N GLY A 152 6.09 19.68 -4.63
CA GLY A 152 6.31 18.47 -5.42
C GLY A 152 7.53 17.70 -4.89
N ALA A 153 8.67 18.39 -4.74
CA ALA A 153 9.89 17.81 -4.20
C ALA A 153 9.68 17.24 -2.78
N HIS A 154 8.99 18.00 -1.92
CA HIS A 154 8.69 17.54 -0.55
C HIS A 154 7.76 16.33 -0.52
N ALA A 155 6.70 16.30 -1.34
CA ALA A 155 5.78 15.16 -1.43
C ALA A 155 6.49 13.91 -1.93
N ASN A 156 7.33 14.06 -2.97
CA ASN A 156 8.12 12.97 -3.51
C ASN A 156 9.13 12.42 -2.48
N LEU A 157 9.81 13.29 -1.73
CA LEU A 157 10.72 12.88 -0.64
C LEU A 157 9.98 12.02 0.40
N LEU A 158 8.79 12.44 0.83
CA LEU A 158 7.96 11.69 1.78
C LEU A 158 7.53 10.34 1.20
N LEU A 159 7.10 10.31 -0.05
CA LEU A 159 6.74 9.06 -0.73
C LEU A 159 7.95 8.12 -0.85
N CYS A 160 9.11 8.62 -1.27
CA CYS A 160 10.35 7.84 -1.37
C CYS A 160 10.78 7.28 0.00
N PHE A 161 10.61 8.06 1.08
CA PHE A 161 10.84 7.58 2.44
C PHE A 161 9.93 6.39 2.78
N VAL A 162 8.63 6.51 2.52
CA VAL A 162 7.65 5.43 2.76
C VAL A 162 8.01 4.18 1.97
N VAL A 163 8.23 4.31 0.66
CA VAL A 163 8.56 3.20 -0.25
C VAL A 163 9.89 2.56 0.15
N GLY A 164 10.89 3.36 0.55
CA GLY A 164 12.17 2.89 1.08
C GLY A 164 12.00 2.03 2.34
N ARG A 165 11.14 2.46 3.27
CA ARG A 165 10.81 1.70 4.50
C ARG A 165 10.08 0.40 4.19
N TRP A 166 9.13 0.42 3.25
CA TRP A 166 8.43 -0.79 2.78
C TRP A 166 9.41 -1.80 2.15
N ASN A 167 10.33 -1.33 1.31
CA ASN A 167 11.37 -2.17 0.71
C ASN A 167 12.29 -2.78 1.77
N GLN A 168 12.78 -1.99 2.73
CA GLN A 168 13.59 -2.52 3.83
C GLN A 168 12.85 -3.61 4.61
N PHE A 169 11.57 -3.41 4.90
CA PHE A 169 10.73 -4.37 5.59
C PHE A 169 10.57 -5.66 4.78
N GLY A 170 10.11 -5.58 3.53
CA GLY A 170 9.91 -6.74 2.67
C GLY A 170 11.20 -7.51 2.41
N LYS A 171 12.30 -6.81 2.03
CA LYS A 171 13.59 -7.43 1.69
C LYS A 171 14.34 -8.00 2.89
N SER A 172 14.04 -7.57 4.11
CA SER A 172 14.60 -8.14 5.34
C SER A 172 13.86 -9.38 5.86
N GLY A 173 12.88 -9.91 5.10
CA GLY A 173 12.01 -10.97 5.60
C GLY A 173 11.15 -10.49 6.77
N TYR A 174 10.77 -9.23 6.74
CA TYR A 174 9.95 -8.54 7.75
C TYR A 174 10.66 -8.26 9.10
N ALA A 175 11.98 -8.37 9.16
CA ALA A 175 12.75 -8.10 10.37
C ALA A 175 12.90 -6.60 10.67
N LYS A 176 12.97 -5.75 9.63
CA LYS A 176 13.10 -4.30 9.79
C LYS A 176 11.73 -3.62 9.86
N ASP A 177 11.21 -3.45 11.08
CA ASP A 177 9.91 -2.81 11.33
C ASP A 177 9.83 -1.42 10.66
N PRO A 178 8.87 -1.17 9.75
CA PRO A 178 8.74 0.12 9.07
C PRO A 178 8.36 1.26 10.01
N MET A 179 7.78 0.96 11.18
CA MET A 179 7.44 1.94 12.21
C MET A 179 8.59 2.23 13.19
N ALA A 180 9.67 1.44 13.15
CA ALA A 180 10.80 1.68 14.04
C ALA A 180 11.37 3.09 13.82
N GLN A 181 11.55 3.83 14.92
CA GLN A 181 12.08 5.20 14.94
C GLN A 181 11.20 6.23 14.19
N TRP A 182 9.95 5.91 13.85
CA TRP A 182 9.08 6.83 13.11
C TRP A 182 8.93 8.21 13.77
N PRO A 183 8.68 8.34 15.10
CA PRO A 183 8.58 9.65 15.73
C PRO A 183 9.85 10.48 15.62
N GLN A 184 11.02 9.89 15.77
CA GLN A 184 12.32 10.56 15.63
C GLN A 184 12.58 10.98 14.19
N GLN A 185 12.30 10.10 13.23
CA GLN A 185 12.44 10.37 11.80
C GLN A 185 11.47 11.47 11.35
N TRP A 186 10.23 11.46 11.86
CA TRP A 186 9.29 12.53 11.59
C TRP A 186 9.80 13.88 12.12
N GLY A 187 10.38 13.92 13.32
CA GLY A 187 11.01 15.14 13.88
C GLY A 187 12.09 15.70 12.96
N ILE A 188 12.95 14.83 12.41
CA ILE A 188 14.00 15.21 11.45
C ILE A 188 13.39 15.74 10.15
N ILE A 189 12.45 15.01 9.56
CA ILE A 189 11.80 15.39 8.31
C ILE A 189 11.09 16.73 8.48
N ARG A 190 10.32 16.88 9.55
CA ARG A 190 9.55 18.09 9.83
C ARG A 190 10.44 19.32 9.98
N SER A 191 11.62 19.18 10.60
CA SER A 191 12.55 20.30 10.78
C SER A 191 13.13 20.85 9.48
N GLN A 192 13.04 20.11 8.37
CA GLN A 192 13.49 20.53 7.04
C GLN A 192 12.40 21.26 6.24
N PHE A 193 11.21 21.37 6.79
CA PHE A 193 10.09 22.07 6.16
C PHE A 193 9.93 23.53 6.66
N ASN A 194 10.78 23.94 7.59
CA ASN A 194 10.80 25.31 8.15
C ASN A 194 11.82 26.20 7.43
#